data_b8921560ecc17bb9de3fd73e2bd1d0da
#
_entry.id   b8921560ecc17bb9de3fd73e2bd1d0da
#
_cell.length_a   1.000
_cell.length_b   1.000
_cell.length_c   1.000
_cell.angle_alpha   90.00
_cell.angle_beta   90.00
_cell.angle_gamma   90.00
#
_symmetry.space_group_name_H-M   'P 1'
#
loop_
_entity.id
_entity.type
_entity.pdbx_description
1 polymer ?
#
loop_
_entity_poly.entity_id
_entity_poly.type
_entity_poly.pdbx_seq_one_letter_code
_entity_poly.pdbx_strand_id
1 'polypeptide(L)'
;MKIAVVGTGYVGLVTGTCFAETGNTVICVDINEEKVKKLQNGIIPIYEPGLEVLFERNIKQERLKFTTNLQEGIKDAKIIFLALPTPPGEDGSADLQYILKVASDLGHLLENYTVIVDKSTVPVGTAELVHNNIKKHAKVDFDVVSNPEFLREGVAVEDFMKPDRVVIGTSSEKAKKVMEQLYNPFIRQGNPLIFMTERSAEMTKYAANAFLATKITFMNEIANLCEKVGANVDDIRRGIGTDTRIGKRFLFAGIGYGGSCFPKDVQALAKTSKDHKYDFQILDAVMQVNHQQKTRLIEPLKAFFNGDLKGKQIAMWGLAFKPYTDDIREAPALENIQVLLEMGAKVRVYDPEAMENVKQIFGEKIEYADSPYGALLNSDVLMIITEWPVFRTPDFEVAGKLLKNKVIFDGRNLYEPSDMTELGFVYHSIGR
;
A
#
# COMPACT_ATOMS: atom_id res chain seq x y z
N MET A 1 23.23 -8.85 -14.98
CA MET A 1 23.65 -9.71 -13.85
C MET A 1 22.65 -10.86 -13.69
N LYS A 2 22.99 -11.92 -12.95
CA LYS A 2 22.05 -12.96 -12.55
C LYS A 2 21.55 -12.63 -11.14
N ILE A 3 20.23 -12.54 -10.98
CA ILE A 3 19.56 -12.10 -9.76
C ILE A 3 18.51 -13.14 -9.38
N ALA A 4 18.42 -13.47 -8.11
CA ALA A 4 17.28 -14.19 -7.56
C ALA A 4 16.38 -13.25 -6.76
N VAL A 5 15.06 -13.44 -6.83
CA VAL A 5 14.10 -12.75 -5.98
C VAL A 5 13.27 -13.81 -5.26
N VAL A 6 13.40 -13.89 -3.95
CA VAL A 6 12.68 -14.85 -3.13
C VAL A 6 11.44 -14.20 -2.54
N GLY A 7 10.29 -14.73 -2.93
CA GLY A 7 8.95 -14.17 -2.72
C GLY A 7 8.44 -13.46 -3.99
N THR A 8 7.26 -13.87 -4.46
CA THR A 8 6.56 -13.27 -5.60
C THR A 8 5.28 -12.56 -5.16
N GLY A 9 5.29 -11.97 -3.97
CA GLY A 9 4.29 -10.99 -3.55
C GLY A 9 4.39 -9.73 -4.40
N TYR A 10 3.62 -8.72 -4.07
CA TYR A 10 3.58 -7.46 -4.80
C TYR A 10 5.00 -6.88 -5.03
N VAL A 11 5.76 -6.68 -3.96
CA VAL A 11 7.12 -6.12 -4.01
C VAL A 11 8.07 -7.00 -4.83
N GLY A 12 8.04 -8.31 -4.60
CA GLY A 12 8.97 -9.22 -5.28
C GLY A 12 8.71 -9.34 -6.77
N LEU A 13 7.44 -9.39 -7.19
CA LEU A 13 7.07 -9.50 -8.59
C LEU A 13 7.41 -8.23 -9.38
N VAL A 14 7.10 -7.04 -8.82
CA VAL A 14 7.50 -5.76 -9.41
C VAL A 14 9.02 -5.64 -9.47
N THR A 15 9.72 -5.94 -8.39
CA THR A 15 11.19 -5.89 -8.31
C THR A 15 11.84 -6.81 -9.37
N GLY A 16 11.42 -8.06 -9.44
CA GLY A 16 11.97 -9.03 -10.40
C GLY A 16 11.73 -8.62 -11.85
N THR A 17 10.52 -8.18 -12.17
CA THR A 17 10.14 -7.74 -13.51
C THR A 17 10.93 -6.49 -13.92
N CYS A 18 11.05 -5.48 -13.06
CA CYS A 18 11.76 -4.24 -13.35
C CYS A 18 13.29 -4.47 -13.47
N PHE A 19 13.88 -5.36 -12.68
CA PHE A 19 15.28 -5.72 -12.88
C PHE A 19 15.52 -6.48 -14.19
N ALA A 20 14.60 -7.37 -14.60
CA ALA A 20 14.67 -8.05 -15.88
C ALA A 20 14.59 -7.04 -17.05
N GLU A 21 13.78 -5.99 -16.93
CA GLU A 21 13.63 -4.94 -17.95
C GLU A 21 14.92 -4.19 -18.23
N THR A 22 15.82 -4.08 -17.24
CA THR A 22 17.14 -3.47 -17.43
C THR A 22 18.23 -4.43 -17.90
N GLY A 23 17.83 -5.61 -18.42
CA GLY A 23 18.75 -6.56 -19.05
C GLY A 23 19.39 -7.56 -18.08
N ASN A 24 18.92 -7.67 -16.85
CA ASN A 24 19.34 -8.70 -15.93
C ASN A 24 18.60 -10.02 -16.22
N THR A 25 19.23 -11.15 -15.90
CA THR A 25 18.55 -12.45 -15.84
C THR A 25 18.03 -12.64 -14.43
N VAL A 26 16.71 -12.71 -14.28
CA VAL A 26 16.06 -12.79 -12.97
C VAL A 26 15.30 -14.10 -12.84
N ILE A 27 15.51 -14.79 -11.73
CA ILE A 27 14.73 -15.95 -11.34
C ILE A 27 13.97 -15.60 -10.04
N CYS A 28 12.65 -15.61 -10.11
CA CYS A 28 11.79 -15.42 -8.96
C CYS A 28 11.42 -16.77 -8.36
N VAL A 29 11.53 -16.88 -7.05
CA VAL A 29 11.26 -18.09 -6.27
C VAL A 29 10.07 -17.87 -5.36
N ASP A 30 9.08 -18.77 -5.39
CA ASP A 30 7.97 -18.76 -4.44
C ASP A 30 7.59 -20.19 -4.07
N ILE A 31 7.22 -20.44 -2.82
CA ILE A 31 6.84 -21.77 -2.34
C ILE A 31 5.45 -22.21 -2.84
N ASN A 32 4.63 -21.27 -3.32
CA ASN A 32 3.28 -21.55 -3.79
C ASN A 32 3.30 -22.05 -5.24
N GLU A 33 3.11 -23.36 -5.42
CA GLU A 33 3.15 -24.03 -6.73
C GLU A 33 2.10 -23.49 -7.70
N GLU A 34 0.88 -23.25 -7.25
CA GLU A 34 -0.20 -22.72 -8.10
C GLU A 34 0.14 -21.32 -8.62
N LYS A 35 0.69 -20.49 -7.75
CA LYS A 35 1.12 -19.14 -8.11
C LYS A 35 2.26 -19.15 -9.10
N VAL A 36 3.29 -19.98 -8.85
CA VAL A 36 4.42 -20.15 -9.78
C VAL A 36 3.93 -20.66 -11.12
N LYS A 37 3.03 -21.63 -11.16
CA LYS A 37 2.42 -22.15 -12.37
C LYS A 37 1.64 -21.08 -13.16
N LYS A 38 0.87 -20.23 -12.49
CA LYS A 38 0.20 -19.07 -13.10
C LYS A 38 1.21 -18.13 -13.75
N LEU A 39 2.25 -17.74 -13.00
CA LEU A 39 3.30 -16.84 -13.48
C LEU A 39 4.08 -17.44 -14.68
N GLN A 40 4.40 -18.73 -14.65
CA GLN A 40 5.03 -19.42 -15.79
C GLN A 40 4.14 -19.44 -17.06
N ASN A 41 2.82 -19.41 -16.88
CA ASN A 41 1.84 -19.34 -17.96
C ASN A 41 1.48 -17.90 -18.36
N GLY A 42 2.18 -16.89 -17.86
CA GLY A 42 1.94 -15.49 -18.21
C GLY A 42 0.81 -14.82 -17.42
N ILE A 43 0.25 -15.48 -16.39
CA ILE A 43 -0.86 -14.95 -15.60
C ILE A 43 -0.30 -14.25 -14.34
N ILE A 44 -0.52 -12.95 -14.26
CA ILE A 44 -0.08 -12.10 -13.14
C ILE A 44 -1.16 -12.12 -12.04
N PRO A 45 -0.83 -12.54 -10.80
CA PRO A 45 -1.81 -12.66 -9.72
C PRO A 45 -2.02 -11.37 -8.90
N ILE A 46 -1.56 -10.24 -9.40
CA ILE A 46 -1.71 -8.92 -8.75
C ILE A 46 -2.17 -7.89 -9.79
N TYR A 47 -2.93 -6.89 -9.36
CA TYR A 47 -3.25 -5.74 -10.19
C TYR A 47 -2.22 -4.63 -9.97
N GLU A 48 -1.45 -4.31 -11.02
CA GLU A 48 -0.51 -3.17 -11.03
C GLU A 48 -0.39 -2.62 -12.46
N PRO A 49 -0.83 -1.38 -12.70
CA PRO A 49 -0.76 -0.75 -14.01
C PRO A 49 0.65 -0.75 -14.59
N GLY A 50 0.77 -1.19 -15.85
CA GLY A 50 2.03 -1.22 -16.58
C GLY A 50 2.95 -2.41 -16.29
N LEU A 51 2.64 -3.24 -15.29
CA LEU A 51 3.44 -4.44 -15.00
C LEU A 51 3.32 -5.50 -16.09
N GLU A 52 2.12 -5.71 -16.62
CA GLU A 52 1.82 -6.73 -17.62
C GLU A 52 2.71 -6.63 -18.86
N VAL A 53 2.85 -5.43 -19.39
CA VAL A 53 3.68 -5.17 -20.60
C VAL A 53 5.14 -5.52 -20.37
N LEU A 54 5.70 -5.17 -19.21
CA LEU A 54 7.08 -5.49 -18.88
C LEU A 54 7.27 -6.98 -18.59
N PHE A 55 6.31 -7.57 -17.89
CA PHE A 55 6.30 -8.98 -17.54
C PHE A 55 6.32 -9.87 -18.79
N GLU A 56 5.36 -9.69 -19.71
CA GLU A 56 5.26 -10.46 -20.95
C GLU A 56 6.53 -10.33 -21.81
N ARG A 57 7.04 -9.09 -21.94
CA ARG A 57 8.26 -8.81 -22.68
C ARG A 57 9.45 -9.61 -22.14
N ASN A 58 9.61 -9.63 -20.82
CA ASN A 58 10.76 -10.26 -20.18
C ASN A 58 10.64 -11.78 -20.10
N ILE A 59 9.43 -12.32 -20.01
CA ILE A 59 9.18 -13.76 -20.22
C ILE A 59 9.59 -14.16 -21.65
N LYS A 60 9.10 -13.45 -22.66
CA LYS A 60 9.39 -13.74 -24.08
C LYS A 60 10.89 -13.66 -24.39
N GLN A 61 11.62 -12.78 -23.71
CA GLN A 61 13.08 -12.62 -23.86
C GLN A 61 13.89 -13.54 -22.94
N GLU A 62 13.23 -14.47 -22.24
CA GLU A 62 13.83 -15.42 -21.29
C GLU A 62 14.68 -14.78 -20.17
N ARG A 63 14.43 -13.49 -19.88
CA ARG A 63 15.11 -12.77 -18.78
C ARG A 63 14.42 -12.90 -17.44
N LEU A 64 13.13 -13.24 -17.41
CA LEU A 64 12.34 -13.44 -16.20
C LEU A 64 11.83 -14.87 -16.17
N LYS A 65 12.15 -15.59 -15.09
CA LYS A 65 11.77 -17.00 -14.87
C LYS A 65 11.24 -17.20 -13.47
N PHE A 66 10.45 -18.25 -13.26
CA PHE A 66 9.83 -18.60 -11.98
C PHE A 66 10.06 -20.05 -11.64
N THR A 67 10.35 -20.34 -10.37
CA THR A 67 10.54 -21.69 -9.85
C THR A 67 10.05 -21.79 -8.41
N THR A 68 9.70 -22.99 -7.96
CA THR A 68 9.47 -23.30 -6.55
C THR A 68 10.73 -23.79 -5.84
N ASN A 69 11.78 -24.07 -6.59
CA ASN A 69 13.03 -24.63 -6.06
C ASN A 69 14.03 -23.50 -5.74
N LEU A 70 14.28 -23.28 -4.44
CA LEU A 70 15.20 -22.23 -3.98
C LEU A 70 16.63 -22.46 -4.51
N GLN A 71 17.15 -23.70 -4.47
CA GLN A 71 18.50 -24.00 -4.94
C GLN A 71 18.68 -23.70 -6.42
N GLU A 72 17.69 -24.04 -7.25
CA GLU A 72 17.69 -23.72 -8.67
C GLU A 72 17.64 -22.20 -8.90
N GLY A 73 16.76 -21.51 -8.15
CA GLY A 73 16.55 -20.06 -8.30
C GLY A 73 17.78 -19.24 -7.98
N ILE A 74 18.55 -19.64 -6.96
CA ILE A 74 19.73 -18.89 -6.50
C ILE A 74 21.05 -19.34 -7.17
N LYS A 75 21.02 -20.41 -7.94
CA LYS A 75 22.23 -20.95 -8.60
C LYS A 75 22.92 -19.86 -9.44
N ASP A 76 24.17 -19.59 -9.13
CA ASP A 76 25.01 -18.56 -9.75
C ASP A 76 24.46 -17.13 -9.61
N ALA A 77 23.50 -16.88 -8.73
CA ALA A 77 23.00 -15.54 -8.47
C ALA A 77 24.07 -14.68 -7.80
N LYS A 78 24.29 -13.48 -8.33
CA LYS A 78 25.20 -12.49 -7.76
C LYS A 78 24.56 -11.74 -6.61
N ILE A 79 23.23 -11.60 -6.71
CA ILE A 79 22.39 -10.90 -5.74
C ILE A 79 21.12 -11.74 -5.50
N ILE A 80 20.75 -11.89 -4.23
CA ILE A 80 19.50 -12.55 -3.83
C ILE A 80 18.67 -11.53 -3.05
N PHE A 81 17.53 -11.15 -3.59
CA PHE A 81 16.56 -10.29 -2.89
C PHE A 81 15.59 -11.13 -2.06
N LEU A 82 15.41 -10.76 -0.81
CA LEU A 82 14.40 -11.29 0.08
C LEU A 82 13.18 -10.33 0.06
N ALA A 83 12.13 -10.70 -0.67
CA ALA A 83 10.88 -9.97 -0.80
C ALA A 83 9.73 -10.79 -0.18
N LEU A 84 9.94 -11.20 1.07
CA LEU A 84 9.10 -12.12 1.81
C LEU A 84 8.06 -11.36 2.66
N PRO A 85 6.90 -11.96 2.95
CA PRO A 85 5.90 -11.34 3.79
C PRO A 85 6.42 -11.13 5.22
N THR A 86 6.05 -9.99 5.81
CA THR A 86 6.29 -9.64 7.21
C THR A 86 4.94 -9.27 7.84
N PRO A 87 4.03 -10.25 8.04
CA PRO A 87 2.72 -9.95 8.59
C PRO A 87 2.83 -9.40 10.01
N PRO A 88 1.88 -8.59 10.46
CA PRO A 88 1.85 -8.14 11.84
C PRO A 88 1.53 -9.31 12.78
N GLY A 89 2.26 -9.41 13.88
CA GLY A 89 1.91 -10.25 15.01
C GLY A 89 0.75 -9.66 15.81
N GLU A 90 0.18 -10.43 16.72
CA GLU A 90 -0.92 -9.97 17.60
C GLU A 90 -0.52 -8.78 18.47
N ASP A 91 0.75 -8.66 18.79
CA ASP A 91 1.33 -7.57 19.59
C ASP A 91 1.78 -6.36 18.75
N GLY A 92 1.54 -6.38 17.43
CA GLY A 92 1.96 -5.35 16.48
C GLY A 92 3.41 -5.47 16.00
N SER A 93 4.15 -6.50 16.43
CA SER A 93 5.49 -6.80 15.89
C SER A 93 5.42 -7.31 14.45
N ALA A 94 6.52 -7.21 13.70
CA ALA A 94 6.61 -7.86 12.38
C ALA A 94 7.09 -9.31 12.54
N ASP A 95 6.36 -10.26 11.94
CA ASP A 95 6.76 -11.67 11.95
C ASP A 95 7.88 -11.90 10.92
N LEU A 96 9.04 -12.31 11.41
CA LEU A 96 10.24 -12.54 10.61
C LEU A 96 10.48 -14.03 10.28
N GLN A 97 9.60 -14.94 10.66
CA GLN A 97 9.82 -16.40 10.52
C GLN A 97 10.14 -16.80 9.08
N TYR A 98 9.48 -16.20 8.09
CA TYR A 98 9.70 -16.50 6.67
C TYR A 98 11.11 -16.07 6.22
N ILE A 99 11.54 -14.87 6.61
CA ILE A 99 12.86 -14.33 6.27
C ILE A 99 13.96 -15.17 6.93
N LEU A 100 13.82 -15.48 8.21
CA LEU A 100 14.82 -16.23 8.96
C LEU A 100 14.94 -17.69 8.51
N LYS A 101 13.80 -18.30 8.09
CA LYS A 101 13.82 -19.64 7.48
C LYS A 101 14.61 -19.62 6.17
N VAL A 102 14.30 -18.71 5.26
CA VAL A 102 15.02 -18.58 3.99
C VAL A 102 16.50 -18.26 4.23
N ALA A 103 16.83 -17.39 5.20
CA ALA A 103 18.20 -17.10 5.57
C ALA A 103 18.96 -18.38 6.01
N SER A 104 18.34 -19.23 6.82
CA SER A 104 18.93 -20.52 7.21
C SER A 104 19.16 -21.45 6.00
N ASP A 105 18.17 -21.54 5.11
CA ASP A 105 18.26 -22.36 3.89
C ASP A 105 19.39 -21.85 2.97
N LEU A 106 19.51 -20.53 2.80
CA LEU A 106 20.62 -19.92 2.04
C LEU A 106 21.98 -20.28 2.61
N GLY A 107 22.13 -20.34 3.94
CA GLY A 107 23.39 -20.75 4.57
C GLY A 107 23.88 -22.13 4.13
N HIS A 108 22.97 -23.06 3.83
CA HIS A 108 23.31 -24.37 3.32
C HIS A 108 23.54 -24.41 1.80
N LEU A 109 22.98 -23.48 1.06
CA LEU A 109 22.91 -23.54 -0.41
C LEU A 109 23.90 -22.61 -1.12
N LEU A 110 24.48 -21.61 -0.42
CA LEU A 110 25.43 -20.68 -1.05
C LEU A 110 26.74 -21.41 -1.42
N GLU A 111 27.11 -21.32 -2.70
CA GLU A 111 28.32 -21.91 -3.27
C GLU A 111 29.40 -20.86 -3.60
N ASN A 112 28.98 -19.60 -3.82
CA ASN A 112 29.84 -18.48 -4.20
C ASN A 112 29.51 -17.23 -3.41
N TYR A 113 30.42 -16.25 -3.43
CA TYR A 113 30.12 -14.94 -2.84
C TYR A 113 28.87 -14.34 -3.45
N THR A 114 27.93 -13.98 -2.60
CA THR A 114 26.62 -13.46 -2.98
C THR A 114 26.22 -12.31 -2.04
N VAL A 115 25.58 -11.29 -2.58
CA VAL A 115 24.96 -10.20 -1.81
C VAL A 115 23.50 -10.59 -1.53
N ILE A 116 23.14 -10.69 -0.26
CA ILE A 116 21.78 -10.96 0.20
C ILE A 116 21.13 -9.63 0.56
N VAL A 117 19.97 -9.34 -0.01
CA VAL A 117 19.33 -8.05 0.10
C VAL A 117 17.97 -8.17 0.75
N ASP A 118 17.80 -7.61 1.93
CA ASP A 118 16.50 -7.44 2.56
C ASP A 118 15.73 -6.32 1.86
N LYS A 119 14.75 -6.72 1.04
CA LYS A 119 13.85 -5.81 0.32
C LYS A 119 12.54 -5.58 1.08
N SER A 120 12.14 -6.54 1.88
CA SER A 120 10.96 -6.44 2.75
C SER A 120 11.12 -5.33 3.79
N THR A 121 9.99 -4.75 4.21
CA THR A 121 9.98 -3.84 5.35
C THR A 121 10.14 -4.64 6.65
N VAL A 122 11.23 -4.43 7.34
CA VAL A 122 11.66 -5.23 8.49
C VAL A 122 12.08 -4.34 9.67
N PRO A 123 11.92 -4.81 10.93
CA PRO A 123 12.39 -4.11 12.12
C PRO A 123 13.89 -3.86 12.10
N VAL A 124 14.32 -2.80 12.80
CA VAL A 124 15.73 -2.43 12.94
C VAL A 124 16.51 -3.56 13.60
N GLY A 125 17.62 -3.99 12.97
CA GLY A 125 18.46 -5.10 13.38
C GLY A 125 18.17 -6.41 12.65
N THR A 126 17.23 -6.46 11.72
CA THR A 126 16.90 -7.66 10.95
C THR A 126 18.06 -8.10 10.07
N ALA A 127 18.80 -7.19 9.44
CA ALA A 127 19.97 -7.53 8.64
C ALA A 127 21.03 -8.32 9.45
N GLU A 128 21.23 -7.98 10.73
CA GLU A 128 22.10 -8.73 11.62
C GLU A 128 21.56 -10.13 11.92
N LEU A 129 20.26 -10.26 12.12
CA LEU A 129 19.61 -11.56 12.33
C LEU A 129 19.74 -12.45 11.10
N VAL A 130 19.51 -11.91 9.90
CA VAL A 130 19.69 -12.60 8.62
C VAL A 130 21.15 -13.04 8.47
N HIS A 131 22.10 -12.11 8.66
CA HIS A 131 23.53 -12.42 8.60
C HIS A 131 23.89 -13.58 9.54
N ASN A 132 23.47 -13.51 10.80
CA ASN A 132 23.81 -14.53 11.80
C ASN A 132 23.17 -15.89 11.46
N ASN A 133 21.98 -15.92 10.90
CA ASN A 133 21.35 -17.17 10.48
C ASN A 133 22.06 -17.82 9.29
N ILE A 134 22.42 -17.05 8.27
CA ILE A 134 23.19 -17.55 7.12
C ILE A 134 24.55 -18.06 7.58
N LYS A 135 25.26 -17.29 8.41
CA LYS A 135 26.61 -17.58 8.88
C LYS A 135 26.74 -18.91 9.65
N LYS A 136 25.67 -19.40 10.28
CA LYS A 136 25.65 -20.68 10.98
C LYS A 136 26.02 -21.86 10.07
N HIS A 137 25.71 -21.75 8.78
CA HIS A 137 25.82 -22.87 7.83
C HIS A 137 26.67 -22.54 6.60
N ALA A 138 26.83 -21.24 6.29
CA ALA A 138 27.57 -20.80 5.10
C ALA A 138 29.06 -21.20 5.13
N LYS A 139 29.54 -21.74 3.99
CA LYS A 139 30.92 -22.12 3.76
C LYS A 139 31.67 -21.11 2.88
N VAL A 140 30.99 -20.10 2.42
CA VAL A 140 31.50 -19.05 1.53
C VAL A 140 31.20 -17.67 2.11
N ASP A 141 31.96 -16.67 1.68
CA ASP A 141 31.70 -15.28 2.05
C ASP A 141 30.41 -14.77 1.43
N PHE A 142 29.72 -13.91 2.16
CA PHE A 142 28.52 -13.21 1.73
C PHE A 142 28.40 -11.88 2.48
N ASP A 143 27.60 -10.96 1.92
CA ASP A 143 27.22 -9.72 2.61
C ASP A 143 25.69 -9.63 2.68
N VAL A 144 25.18 -8.99 3.73
CA VAL A 144 23.77 -8.65 3.88
C VAL A 144 23.60 -7.15 3.70
N VAL A 145 22.57 -6.76 2.97
CA VAL A 145 22.25 -5.37 2.63
C VAL A 145 20.78 -5.11 2.96
N SER A 146 20.49 -4.01 3.62
CA SER A 146 19.12 -3.50 3.77
C SER A 146 18.80 -2.54 2.62
N ASN A 147 17.85 -2.90 1.78
CA ASN A 147 17.43 -2.06 0.64
C ASN A 147 15.91 -1.91 0.64
N PRO A 148 15.36 -1.11 1.56
CA PRO A 148 13.93 -0.93 1.68
C PRO A 148 13.33 -0.39 0.38
N GLU A 149 12.11 -0.80 0.09
CA GLU A 149 11.32 -0.31 -1.04
C GLU A 149 10.49 0.91 -0.63
N PHE A 150 10.19 1.77 -1.60
CA PHE A 150 9.29 2.92 -1.44
C PHE A 150 8.25 2.94 -2.54
N LEU A 151 7.83 1.77 -2.97
CA LEU A 151 6.86 1.58 -4.04
C LEU A 151 5.46 1.94 -3.55
N ARG A 152 4.69 2.58 -4.42
CA ARG A 152 3.28 2.85 -4.20
C ARG A 152 2.46 1.93 -5.09
N GLU A 153 1.61 1.10 -4.52
CA GLU A 153 0.65 0.30 -5.29
C GLU A 153 -0.09 1.18 -6.30
N GLY A 154 -0.30 0.66 -7.53
CA GLY A 154 -0.92 1.40 -8.62
C GLY A 154 0.02 2.28 -9.45
N VAL A 155 1.24 2.54 -8.99
CA VAL A 155 2.31 3.25 -9.73
C VAL A 155 3.70 2.69 -9.41
N ALA A 156 3.77 1.47 -8.92
CA ALA A 156 5.01 0.86 -8.44
C ALA A 156 6.03 0.60 -9.55
N VAL A 157 5.57 0.30 -10.75
CA VAL A 157 6.45 0.15 -11.92
C VAL A 157 7.16 1.47 -12.20
N GLU A 158 6.45 2.61 -12.20
CA GLU A 158 7.05 3.92 -12.40
C GLU A 158 8.00 4.29 -11.25
N ASP A 159 7.57 4.09 -10.00
CA ASP A 159 8.39 4.33 -8.81
C ASP A 159 9.68 3.51 -8.82
N PHE A 160 9.64 2.28 -9.35
CA PHE A 160 10.83 1.44 -9.45
C PHE A 160 11.75 1.86 -10.57
N MET A 161 11.18 2.15 -11.76
CA MET A 161 11.96 2.52 -12.94
C MET A 161 12.55 3.94 -12.88
N LYS A 162 11.90 4.83 -12.09
CA LYS A 162 12.30 6.23 -11.88
C LYS A 162 12.18 6.61 -10.40
N PRO A 163 12.99 6.01 -9.52
CA PRO A 163 12.86 6.21 -8.08
C PRO A 163 13.27 7.64 -7.68
N ASP A 164 12.53 8.26 -6.75
CA ASP A 164 12.94 9.53 -6.12
C ASP A 164 14.30 9.39 -5.42
N ARG A 165 14.59 8.24 -4.85
CA ARG A 165 15.88 7.84 -4.24
C ARG A 165 15.95 6.33 -4.09
N VAL A 166 17.16 5.81 -3.99
CA VAL A 166 17.44 4.42 -3.58
C VAL A 166 18.25 4.45 -2.29
N VAL A 167 17.76 3.78 -1.25
CA VAL A 167 18.44 3.66 0.05
C VAL A 167 19.10 2.29 0.15
N ILE A 168 20.38 2.28 0.50
CA ILE A 168 21.19 1.06 0.66
C ILE A 168 21.91 1.11 2.00
N GLY A 169 21.52 0.22 2.89
CA GLY A 169 22.17 0.00 4.16
C GLY A 169 23.21 -1.11 4.05
N THR A 170 24.49 -0.77 4.10
CA THR A 170 25.58 -1.74 4.16
C THR A 170 26.88 -1.09 4.60
N SER A 171 27.64 -1.83 5.41
CA SER A 171 29.01 -1.50 5.80
C SER A 171 30.08 -2.10 4.86
N SER A 172 29.70 -3.00 3.94
CA SER A 172 30.61 -3.67 3.01
C SER A 172 30.86 -2.84 1.75
N GLU A 173 32.10 -2.43 1.51
CA GLU A 173 32.50 -1.75 0.27
C GLU A 173 32.32 -2.63 -0.98
N LYS A 174 32.44 -3.95 -0.81
CA LYS A 174 32.22 -4.91 -1.89
C LYS A 174 30.73 -4.96 -2.29
N ALA A 175 29.84 -5.03 -1.30
CA ALA A 175 28.39 -4.98 -1.52
C ALA A 175 27.96 -3.64 -2.10
N LYS A 176 28.50 -2.50 -1.62
CA LYS A 176 28.22 -1.16 -2.20
C LYS A 176 28.43 -1.13 -3.70
N LYS A 177 29.61 -1.59 -4.17
CA LYS A 177 29.93 -1.60 -5.62
C LYS A 177 28.94 -2.46 -6.43
N VAL A 178 28.52 -3.60 -5.89
CA VAL A 178 27.56 -4.48 -6.55
C VAL A 178 26.19 -3.78 -6.65
N MET A 179 25.75 -3.15 -5.58
CA MET A 179 24.47 -2.44 -5.55
C MET A 179 24.47 -1.18 -6.41
N GLU A 180 25.58 -0.42 -6.45
CA GLU A 180 25.76 0.70 -7.38
C GLU A 180 25.63 0.25 -8.83
N GLN A 181 26.32 -0.83 -9.20
CA GLN A 181 26.25 -1.37 -10.55
C GLN A 181 24.82 -1.80 -10.92
N LEU A 182 24.07 -2.38 -9.98
CA LEU A 182 22.69 -2.79 -10.19
C LEU A 182 21.75 -1.60 -10.40
N TYR A 183 21.85 -0.59 -9.54
CA TYR A 183 20.92 0.56 -9.54
C TYR A 183 21.30 1.70 -10.50
N ASN A 184 22.51 1.72 -11.03
CA ASN A 184 22.99 2.75 -11.95
C ASN A 184 22.02 3.05 -13.14
N PRO A 185 21.39 2.05 -13.79
CA PRO A 185 20.42 2.32 -14.85
C PRO A 185 19.23 3.16 -14.43
N PHE A 186 18.79 3.06 -13.16
CA PHE A 186 17.58 3.68 -12.63
C PHE A 186 17.81 5.11 -12.13
N ILE A 187 19.06 5.50 -11.83
CA ILE A 187 19.41 6.79 -11.21
C ILE A 187 20.09 7.76 -12.18
N ARG A 188 20.09 7.49 -13.48
CA ARG A 188 20.74 8.30 -14.51
C ARG A 188 20.23 9.74 -14.61
N GLN A 189 19.03 10.01 -14.08
CA GLN A 189 18.43 11.35 -14.07
C GLN A 189 18.87 12.22 -12.88
N GLY A 190 19.86 11.77 -12.11
CA GLY A 190 20.42 12.50 -10.97
C GLY A 190 19.75 12.20 -9.63
N ASN A 191 18.87 11.21 -9.58
CA ASN A 191 18.25 10.76 -8.33
C ASN A 191 19.29 10.10 -7.42
N PRO A 192 19.28 10.37 -6.10
CA PRO A 192 20.35 9.94 -5.23
C PRO A 192 20.31 8.45 -4.93
N LEU A 193 21.49 7.82 -4.95
CA LEU A 193 21.77 6.55 -4.32
C LEU A 193 22.39 6.85 -2.94
N ILE A 194 21.67 6.55 -1.87
CA ILE A 194 22.02 6.96 -0.51
C ILE A 194 22.54 5.75 0.26
N PHE A 195 23.80 5.77 0.62
CA PHE A 195 24.42 4.75 1.45
C PHE A 195 24.37 5.12 2.93
N MET A 196 24.05 4.15 3.77
CA MET A 196 24.00 4.29 5.22
C MET A 196 24.26 2.93 5.89
N THR A 197 24.20 2.87 7.22
CA THR A 197 24.23 1.59 7.93
C THR A 197 22.94 0.80 7.69
N GLU A 198 22.99 -0.51 7.86
CA GLU A 198 21.84 -1.40 7.71
C GLU A 198 20.68 -0.96 8.63
N ARG A 199 20.97 -0.68 9.89
CA ARG A 199 20.01 -0.21 10.88
C ARG A 199 19.36 1.13 10.49
N SER A 200 20.14 2.05 9.92
CA SER A 200 19.62 3.33 9.46
C SER A 200 18.71 3.17 8.24
N ALA A 201 19.02 2.25 7.33
CA ALA A 201 18.19 1.96 6.16
C ALA A 201 16.85 1.34 6.57
N GLU A 202 16.85 0.37 7.49
CA GLU A 202 15.65 -0.23 8.07
C GLU A 202 14.77 0.83 8.75
N MET A 203 15.36 1.69 9.60
CA MET A 203 14.64 2.79 10.24
C MET A 203 14.09 3.80 9.25
N THR A 204 14.81 4.10 8.16
CA THR A 204 14.39 5.08 7.15
C THR A 204 13.05 4.73 6.53
N LYS A 205 12.77 3.44 6.28
CA LYS A 205 11.48 2.99 5.74
C LYS A 205 10.35 3.27 6.71
N TYR A 206 10.50 2.87 7.96
CA TYR A 206 9.48 3.10 8.99
C TYR A 206 9.25 4.60 9.24
N ALA A 207 10.33 5.37 9.36
CA ALA A 207 10.24 6.82 9.56
C ALA A 207 9.51 7.51 8.41
N ALA A 208 9.81 7.13 7.15
CA ALA A 208 9.13 7.68 5.98
C ALA A 208 7.62 7.40 5.99
N ASN A 209 7.22 6.14 6.21
CA ASN A 209 5.81 5.76 6.22
C ASN A 209 5.07 6.37 7.41
N ALA A 210 5.67 6.40 8.60
CA ALA A 210 5.11 7.03 9.79
C ALA A 210 4.92 8.55 9.59
N PHE A 211 5.88 9.22 8.96
CA PHE A 211 5.77 10.65 8.67
C PHE A 211 4.65 10.95 7.67
N LEU A 212 4.51 10.14 6.61
CA LEU A 212 3.42 10.30 5.64
C LEU A 212 2.05 10.06 6.28
N ALA A 213 1.91 9.03 7.12
CA ALA A 213 0.70 8.76 7.90
C ALA A 213 0.38 9.92 8.85
N THR A 214 1.39 10.51 9.49
CA THR A 214 1.24 11.70 10.36
C THR A 214 0.71 12.91 9.57
N LYS A 215 1.22 13.16 8.36
CA LYS A 215 0.73 14.26 7.51
C LYS A 215 -0.76 14.11 7.17
N ILE A 216 -1.20 12.91 6.80
CA ILE A 216 -2.61 12.63 6.52
C ILE A 216 -3.45 12.85 7.78
N THR A 217 -3.03 12.28 8.92
CA THR A 217 -3.73 12.37 10.18
C THR A 217 -3.83 13.81 10.68
N PHE A 218 -2.73 14.58 10.56
CA PHE A 218 -2.75 16.01 10.90
C PHE A 218 -3.77 16.78 10.07
N MET A 219 -3.85 16.52 8.76
CA MET A 219 -4.85 17.19 7.91
C MET A 219 -6.27 16.75 8.22
N ASN A 220 -6.49 15.51 8.65
CA ASN A 220 -7.80 15.06 9.11
C ASN A 220 -8.23 15.77 10.41
N GLU A 221 -7.32 15.95 11.36
CA GLU A 221 -7.59 16.74 12.57
C GLU A 221 -7.90 18.20 12.24
N ILE A 222 -7.13 18.83 11.33
CA ILE A 222 -7.42 20.19 10.84
C ILE A 222 -8.80 20.24 10.18
N ALA A 223 -9.16 19.25 9.35
CA ALA A 223 -10.48 19.19 8.72
C ALA A 223 -11.61 19.09 9.75
N ASN A 224 -11.45 18.22 10.75
CA ASN A 224 -12.42 18.07 11.83
C ASN A 224 -12.61 19.38 12.65
N LEU A 225 -11.52 20.14 12.82
CA LEU A 225 -11.59 21.46 13.45
C LEU A 225 -12.26 22.50 12.54
N CYS A 226 -11.97 22.47 11.23
CA CYS A 226 -12.59 23.37 10.24
C CYS A 226 -14.12 23.33 10.30
N GLU A 227 -14.72 22.13 10.41
CA GLU A 227 -16.17 21.96 10.55
C GLU A 227 -16.75 22.69 11.77
N LYS A 228 -15.95 22.86 12.84
CA LYS A 228 -16.39 23.53 14.09
C LYS A 228 -16.20 25.03 14.06
N VAL A 229 -15.20 25.51 13.32
CA VAL A 229 -14.86 26.95 13.29
C VAL A 229 -15.29 27.65 12.01
N GLY A 230 -15.90 26.92 11.06
CA GLY A 230 -16.37 27.48 9.79
C GLY A 230 -15.24 27.80 8.81
N ALA A 231 -14.11 27.09 8.88
CA ALA A 231 -13.01 27.18 7.93
C ALA A 231 -13.12 26.09 6.85
N ASN A 232 -12.33 26.21 5.77
CA ASN A 232 -12.30 25.25 4.68
C ASN A 232 -10.91 24.57 4.62
N VAL A 233 -10.86 23.25 4.78
CA VAL A 233 -9.61 22.49 4.79
C VAL A 233 -8.84 22.55 3.47
N ASP A 234 -9.52 22.69 2.32
CA ASP A 234 -8.86 22.81 1.02
C ASP A 234 -8.13 24.14 0.86
N ASP A 235 -8.67 25.23 1.40
CA ASP A 235 -7.98 26.52 1.46
C ASP A 235 -6.73 26.44 2.32
N ILE A 236 -6.87 25.83 3.50
CA ILE A 236 -5.73 25.61 4.41
C ILE A 236 -4.67 24.74 3.74
N ARG A 237 -5.06 23.63 3.09
CA ARG A 237 -4.17 22.76 2.33
C ARG A 237 -3.40 23.53 1.26
N ARG A 238 -4.07 24.37 0.49
CA ARG A 238 -3.43 25.23 -0.53
C ARG A 238 -2.48 26.24 0.11
N GLY A 239 -2.91 26.87 1.18
CA GLY A 239 -2.10 27.85 1.92
C GLY A 239 -0.78 27.25 2.45
N ILE A 240 -0.87 26.20 3.28
CA ILE A 240 0.32 25.58 3.87
C ILE A 240 1.16 24.79 2.87
N GLY A 241 0.53 24.18 1.85
CA GLY A 241 1.21 23.36 0.85
C GLY A 241 2.11 24.14 -0.11
N THR A 242 1.96 25.46 -0.20
CA THR A 242 2.84 26.34 -0.98
C THR A 242 4.17 26.63 -0.27
N ASP A 243 4.25 26.41 1.04
CA ASP A 243 5.52 26.47 1.77
C ASP A 243 6.40 25.27 1.37
N THR A 244 7.58 25.54 0.82
CA THR A 244 8.52 24.49 0.36
C THR A 244 9.02 23.59 1.48
N ARG A 245 8.99 24.05 2.74
CA ARG A 245 9.35 23.27 3.93
C ARG A 245 8.30 22.20 4.26
N ILE A 246 7.03 22.42 3.86
CA ILE A 246 5.90 21.49 4.07
C ILE A 246 5.66 20.64 2.83
N GLY A 247 5.58 21.27 1.65
CA GLY A 247 5.30 20.64 0.37
C GLY A 247 3.84 20.23 0.20
N LYS A 248 3.41 20.02 -1.04
CA LYS A 248 2.00 19.82 -1.41
C LYS A 248 1.46 18.38 -1.20
N ARG A 249 2.35 17.39 -1.10
CA ARG A 249 1.96 15.97 -1.09
C ARG A 249 1.52 15.52 0.31
N PHE A 250 0.55 14.59 0.37
CA PHE A 250 0.00 14.00 1.60
C PHE A 250 -0.70 15.00 2.54
N LEU A 251 -1.29 16.04 1.98
CA LEU A 251 -2.07 17.05 2.72
C LEU A 251 -3.58 16.97 2.41
N PHE A 252 -4.07 15.88 1.85
CA PHE A 252 -5.48 15.71 1.55
C PHE A 252 -6.21 15.10 2.74
N ALA A 253 -7.21 15.82 3.24
CA ALA A 253 -8.11 15.29 4.26
C ALA A 253 -9.11 14.29 3.64
N GLY A 254 -9.60 13.37 4.46
CA GLY A 254 -10.60 12.37 4.07
C GLY A 254 -10.95 11.45 5.25
N ILE A 255 -11.45 10.27 4.95
CA ILE A 255 -11.84 9.26 5.95
C ILE A 255 -10.71 8.33 6.36
N GLY A 256 -9.51 8.86 6.54
CA GLY A 256 -8.35 8.11 7.00
C GLY A 256 -7.63 7.33 5.90
N TYR A 257 -6.58 6.66 6.30
CA TYR A 257 -5.76 5.81 5.45
C TYR A 257 -5.92 4.33 5.81
N GLY A 258 -5.67 3.47 4.83
CA GLY A 258 -5.60 2.02 4.93
C GLY A 258 -4.42 1.48 4.14
N GLY A 259 -4.58 0.28 3.59
CA GLY A 259 -3.58 -0.42 2.80
C GLY A 259 -2.63 -1.27 3.63
N SER A 260 -1.79 -2.01 2.94
CA SER A 260 -0.87 -2.97 3.53
C SER A 260 0.34 -2.37 4.24
N CYS A 261 0.63 -1.09 3.99
CA CYS A 261 1.89 -0.47 4.43
C CYS A 261 1.70 0.42 5.66
N PHE A 262 0.94 1.52 5.55
CA PHE A 262 0.89 2.52 6.62
C PHE A 262 0.40 1.96 7.96
N PRO A 263 -0.74 1.24 8.05
CA PRO A 263 -1.20 0.73 9.34
C PRO A 263 -0.17 -0.19 9.99
N LYS A 264 0.36 -1.15 9.22
CA LYS A 264 1.33 -2.13 9.69
C LYS A 264 2.65 -1.47 10.13
N ASP A 265 3.19 -0.56 9.33
CA ASP A 265 4.51 0.02 9.57
C ASP A 265 4.48 1.02 10.74
N VAL A 266 3.39 1.77 10.91
CA VAL A 266 3.19 2.65 12.08
C VAL A 266 3.09 1.81 13.35
N GLN A 267 2.32 0.71 13.34
CA GLN A 267 2.22 -0.22 14.47
C GLN A 267 3.57 -0.85 14.82
N ALA A 268 4.31 -1.34 13.81
CA ALA A 268 5.61 -1.96 14.01
C ALA A 268 6.64 -0.98 14.59
N LEU A 269 6.63 0.30 14.14
CA LEU A 269 7.50 1.32 14.70
C LEU A 269 7.11 1.67 16.14
N ALA A 270 5.81 1.78 16.45
CA ALA A 270 5.32 1.99 17.81
C ALA A 270 5.69 0.83 18.74
N LYS A 271 5.58 -0.42 18.26
CA LYS A 271 6.01 -1.61 19.00
C LYS A 271 7.51 -1.59 19.23
N THR A 272 8.32 -1.35 18.20
CA THR A 272 9.78 -1.23 18.31
C THR A 272 10.18 -0.18 19.35
N SER A 273 9.51 0.98 19.39
CA SER A 273 9.80 2.01 20.37
C SER A 273 9.54 1.55 21.81
N LYS A 274 8.42 0.87 22.05
CA LYS A 274 8.05 0.31 23.35
C LYS A 274 9.04 -0.77 23.83
N ASP A 275 9.50 -1.63 22.92
CA ASP A 275 10.49 -2.67 23.21
C ASP A 275 11.84 -2.06 23.64
N HIS A 276 12.15 -0.85 23.13
CA HIS A 276 13.31 -0.05 23.53
C HIS A 276 13.02 0.95 24.66
N LYS A 277 11.88 0.83 25.35
CA LYS A 277 11.47 1.69 26.47
C LYS A 277 11.37 3.17 26.07
N TYR A 278 11.01 3.45 24.84
CA TYR A 278 10.79 4.79 24.31
C TYR A 278 9.30 4.97 24.00
N ASP A 279 8.67 5.96 24.62
CA ASP A 279 7.27 6.31 24.39
C ASP A 279 7.14 7.25 23.18
N PHE A 280 6.71 6.73 22.05
CA PHE A 280 6.57 7.48 20.81
C PHE A 280 5.14 8.04 20.67
N GLN A 281 4.82 9.06 21.46
CA GLN A 281 3.48 9.65 21.63
C GLN A 281 2.79 10.04 20.31
N ILE A 282 3.53 10.57 19.33
CA ILE A 282 2.95 10.97 18.03
C ILE A 282 2.33 9.77 17.31
N LEU A 283 2.95 8.60 17.38
CA LEU A 283 2.44 7.42 16.67
C LEU A 283 1.15 6.89 17.31
N ASP A 284 1.07 6.89 18.63
CA ASP A 284 -0.16 6.49 19.34
C ASP A 284 -1.32 7.42 18.97
N ALA A 285 -1.07 8.75 18.93
CA ALA A 285 -2.07 9.72 18.48
C ALA A 285 -2.48 9.50 17.02
N VAL A 286 -1.52 9.26 16.12
CA VAL A 286 -1.79 8.99 14.69
C VAL A 286 -2.68 7.78 14.51
N MET A 287 -2.40 6.68 15.19
CA MET A 287 -3.20 5.45 15.12
C MET A 287 -4.62 5.68 15.66
N GLN A 288 -4.75 6.34 16.81
CA GLN A 288 -6.04 6.63 17.43
C GLN A 288 -6.93 7.51 16.55
N VAL A 289 -6.37 8.61 16.04
CA VAL A 289 -7.12 9.54 15.17
C VAL A 289 -7.51 8.86 13.87
N ASN A 290 -6.59 8.09 13.24
CA ASN A 290 -6.93 7.38 12.00
C ASN A 290 -8.05 6.35 12.18
N HIS A 291 -8.06 5.63 13.29
CA HIS A 291 -9.13 4.69 13.62
C HIS A 291 -10.50 5.39 13.70
N GLN A 292 -10.56 6.52 14.41
CA GLN A 292 -11.80 7.31 14.54
C GLN A 292 -12.23 7.93 13.20
N GLN A 293 -11.27 8.31 12.38
CA GLN A 293 -11.52 8.98 11.10
C GLN A 293 -12.17 8.05 10.07
N LYS A 294 -11.88 6.77 10.07
CA LYS A 294 -12.39 5.82 9.08
C LYS A 294 -13.92 5.78 9.01
N THR A 295 -14.60 5.99 10.12
CA THR A 295 -16.08 5.98 10.20
C THR A 295 -16.69 7.37 10.34
N ARG A 296 -15.94 8.44 10.03
CA ARG A 296 -16.36 9.85 10.23
C ARG A 296 -17.69 10.20 9.56
N LEU A 297 -18.02 9.56 8.43
CA LEU A 297 -19.27 9.83 7.69
C LEU A 297 -20.50 9.18 8.32
N ILE A 298 -20.36 8.26 9.26
CA ILE A 298 -21.49 7.55 9.86
C ILE A 298 -22.39 8.49 10.68
N GLU A 299 -21.80 9.40 11.47
CA GLU A 299 -22.63 10.32 12.28
C GLU A 299 -23.46 11.30 11.45
N PRO A 300 -22.94 12.00 10.43
CA PRO A 300 -23.77 12.82 9.55
C PRO A 300 -24.82 11.97 8.78
N LEU A 301 -24.49 10.74 8.38
CA LEU A 301 -25.44 9.82 7.76
C LEU A 301 -26.58 9.45 8.72
N LYS A 302 -26.29 9.14 9.98
CA LYS A 302 -27.29 8.90 11.05
C LYS A 302 -28.19 10.12 11.25
N ALA A 303 -27.58 11.30 11.32
CA ALA A 303 -28.34 12.55 11.50
C ALA A 303 -29.31 12.78 10.35
N PHE A 304 -28.90 12.52 9.10
CA PHE A 304 -29.78 12.64 7.94
C PHE A 304 -31.01 11.72 8.03
N PHE A 305 -30.88 10.52 8.56
CA PHE A 305 -31.98 9.57 8.74
C PHE A 305 -32.65 9.64 10.12
N ASN A 306 -32.44 10.70 10.91
CA ASN A 306 -32.97 10.84 12.28
C ASN A 306 -32.64 9.63 13.19
N GLY A 307 -31.47 9.03 12.99
CA GLY A 307 -30.97 7.89 13.76
C GLY A 307 -31.42 6.50 13.28
N ASP A 308 -32.35 6.41 12.32
CA ASP A 308 -32.89 5.11 11.84
C ASP A 308 -32.39 4.78 10.43
N LEU A 309 -31.43 3.87 10.35
CA LEU A 309 -30.90 3.31 9.09
C LEU A 309 -31.53 1.97 8.72
N LYS A 310 -32.43 1.41 9.55
CA LYS A 310 -32.99 0.09 9.29
C LYS A 310 -33.71 0.04 7.95
N GLY A 311 -33.27 -0.88 7.08
CA GLY A 311 -33.81 -1.08 5.74
C GLY A 311 -33.48 0.02 4.72
N LYS A 312 -32.68 1.03 5.07
CA LYS A 312 -32.18 2.03 4.12
C LYS A 312 -31.16 1.40 3.19
N GLN A 313 -31.25 1.71 1.90
CA GLN A 313 -30.31 1.25 0.89
C GLN A 313 -29.21 2.30 0.68
N ILE A 314 -27.99 1.99 1.06
CA ILE A 314 -26.83 2.86 0.91
C ILE A 314 -26.03 2.42 -0.30
N ALA A 315 -25.88 3.28 -1.31
CA ALA A 315 -24.92 3.10 -2.38
C ALA A 315 -23.51 3.44 -1.88
N MET A 316 -22.52 2.63 -2.19
CA MET A 316 -21.13 2.91 -1.84
C MET A 316 -20.23 2.80 -3.06
N TRP A 317 -19.50 3.88 -3.36
CA TRP A 317 -18.50 3.93 -4.40
C TRP A 317 -17.09 3.86 -3.80
N GLY A 318 -16.35 2.84 -4.20
CA GLY A 318 -14.97 2.60 -3.76
C GLY A 318 -14.89 1.65 -2.56
N LEU A 319 -14.06 0.61 -2.71
CA LEU A 319 -13.83 -0.44 -1.74
C LEU A 319 -12.34 -0.61 -1.42
N ALA A 320 -11.47 -0.43 -2.44
CA ALA A 320 -10.03 -0.41 -2.24
C ALA A 320 -9.62 0.80 -1.36
N PHE A 321 -8.51 0.69 -0.66
CA PHE A 321 -8.03 1.76 0.22
C PHE A 321 -7.62 3.04 -0.53
N LYS A 322 -7.34 2.93 -1.83
CA LYS A 322 -7.05 4.03 -2.78
C LYS A 322 -7.30 3.57 -4.22
N PRO A 323 -7.31 4.48 -5.23
CA PRO A 323 -7.40 4.11 -6.63
C PRO A 323 -6.21 3.29 -7.15
N TYR A 324 -6.43 2.58 -8.25
CA TYR A 324 -5.43 1.80 -9.00
C TYR A 324 -4.84 0.60 -8.24
N THR A 325 -5.60 0.05 -7.29
CA THR A 325 -5.27 -1.21 -6.60
C THR A 325 -6.55 -1.97 -6.27
N ASP A 326 -6.43 -3.27 -6.10
CA ASP A 326 -7.48 -4.15 -5.56
C ASP A 326 -7.31 -4.41 -4.04
N ASP A 327 -6.32 -3.78 -3.41
CA ASP A 327 -6.00 -3.98 -1.99
C ASP A 327 -7.06 -3.35 -1.08
N ILE A 328 -7.71 -4.20 -0.28
CA ILE A 328 -8.76 -3.82 0.68
C ILE A 328 -8.28 -3.86 2.13
N ARG A 329 -7.02 -4.21 2.39
CA ARG A 329 -6.50 -4.32 3.77
C ARG A 329 -6.60 -2.98 4.48
N GLU A 330 -7.21 -2.99 5.67
CA GLU A 330 -7.44 -1.77 6.46
C GLU A 330 -8.18 -0.65 5.69
N ALA A 331 -8.88 -0.98 4.60
CA ALA A 331 -9.64 -0.01 3.82
C ALA A 331 -10.82 0.51 4.64
N PRO A 332 -11.04 1.84 4.69
CA PRO A 332 -12.18 2.42 5.40
C PRO A 332 -13.55 1.87 4.96
N ALA A 333 -13.66 1.40 3.72
CA ALA A 333 -14.89 0.80 3.19
C ALA A 333 -15.37 -0.39 4.03
N LEU A 334 -14.44 -1.27 4.45
CA LEU A 334 -14.79 -2.47 5.21
C LEU A 334 -15.42 -2.13 6.56
N GLU A 335 -14.84 -1.17 7.28
CA GLU A 335 -15.37 -0.71 8.57
C GLU A 335 -16.74 -0.02 8.39
N ASN A 336 -16.90 0.81 7.36
CA ASN A 336 -18.18 1.46 7.08
C ASN A 336 -19.27 0.45 6.69
N ILE A 337 -18.97 -0.55 5.85
CA ILE A 337 -19.91 -1.62 5.51
C ILE A 337 -20.35 -2.36 6.77
N GLN A 338 -19.40 -2.76 7.62
CA GLN A 338 -19.71 -3.48 8.86
C GLN A 338 -20.64 -2.66 9.77
N VAL A 339 -20.33 -1.40 10.03
CA VAL A 339 -21.15 -0.51 10.86
C VAL A 339 -22.56 -0.31 10.26
N LEU A 340 -22.66 -0.11 8.95
CA LEU A 340 -23.95 0.05 8.27
C LEU A 340 -24.83 -1.20 8.40
N LEU A 341 -24.25 -2.39 8.23
CA LEU A 341 -24.96 -3.65 8.40
C LEU A 341 -25.44 -3.85 9.85
N GLU A 342 -24.62 -3.53 10.85
CA GLU A 342 -24.98 -3.57 12.27
C GLU A 342 -26.12 -2.62 12.61
N MET A 343 -26.22 -1.47 11.90
CA MET A 343 -27.33 -0.53 12.02
C MET A 343 -28.57 -0.95 11.22
N GLY A 344 -28.56 -2.12 10.57
CA GLY A 344 -29.68 -2.66 9.79
C GLY A 344 -29.87 -2.03 8.42
N ALA A 345 -28.90 -1.27 7.92
CA ALA A 345 -28.90 -0.77 6.54
C ALA A 345 -28.60 -1.87 5.54
N LYS A 346 -29.01 -1.68 4.29
CA LYS A 346 -28.59 -2.47 3.14
C LYS A 346 -27.51 -1.69 2.41
N VAL A 347 -26.49 -2.38 1.94
CA VAL A 347 -25.35 -1.75 1.25
C VAL A 347 -25.21 -2.32 -0.15
N ARG A 348 -25.15 -1.45 -1.17
CA ARG A 348 -24.86 -1.83 -2.54
C ARG A 348 -23.60 -1.12 -2.98
N VAL A 349 -22.60 -1.90 -3.41
CA VAL A 349 -21.24 -1.41 -3.65
C VAL A 349 -20.86 -1.45 -5.12
N TYR A 350 -19.94 -0.57 -5.49
CA TYR A 350 -19.21 -0.65 -6.74
C TYR A 350 -17.76 -0.18 -6.54
N ASP A 351 -16.82 -0.95 -7.07
CA ASP A 351 -15.40 -0.63 -7.18
C ASP A 351 -14.87 -1.22 -8.49
N PRO A 352 -14.00 -0.53 -9.24
CA PRO A 352 -13.44 -1.06 -10.48
C PRO A 352 -12.65 -2.37 -10.33
N GLU A 353 -11.93 -2.58 -9.22
CA GLU A 353 -10.98 -3.68 -9.07
C GLU A 353 -11.19 -4.54 -7.81
N ALA A 354 -11.76 -3.98 -6.72
CA ALA A 354 -11.75 -4.63 -5.41
C ALA A 354 -13.01 -5.47 -5.11
N MET A 355 -13.96 -5.59 -6.03
CA MET A 355 -15.26 -6.24 -5.80
C MET A 355 -15.10 -7.70 -5.33
N GLU A 356 -14.26 -8.49 -6.01
CA GLU A 356 -14.07 -9.92 -5.71
C GLU A 356 -13.41 -10.13 -4.33
N ASN A 357 -12.46 -9.26 -3.95
CA ASN A 357 -11.81 -9.32 -2.65
C ASN A 357 -12.80 -9.03 -1.52
N VAL A 358 -13.68 -8.06 -1.70
CA VAL A 358 -14.74 -7.72 -0.72
C VAL A 358 -15.81 -8.82 -0.65
N LYS A 359 -16.12 -9.47 -1.79
CA LYS A 359 -17.06 -10.58 -1.84
C LYS A 359 -16.60 -11.78 -1.03
N GLN A 360 -15.29 -12.03 -0.95
CA GLN A 360 -14.74 -13.07 -0.08
C GLN A 360 -15.01 -12.81 1.42
N ILE A 361 -15.16 -11.54 1.83
CA ILE A 361 -15.40 -11.16 3.23
C ILE A 361 -16.90 -11.10 3.56
N PHE A 362 -17.68 -10.41 2.73
CA PHE A 362 -19.08 -10.11 3.02
C PHE A 362 -20.07 -11.05 2.33
N GLY A 363 -19.66 -11.78 1.29
CA GLY A 363 -20.54 -12.71 0.56
C GLY A 363 -21.84 -12.04 0.13
N GLU A 364 -22.97 -12.68 0.40
CA GLU A 364 -24.31 -12.20 0.05
C GLU A 364 -24.90 -11.19 1.07
N LYS A 365 -24.13 -10.75 2.06
CA LYS A 365 -24.61 -9.76 3.05
C LYS A 365 -24.79 -8.36 2.45
N ILE A 366 -24.15 -8.09 1.32
CA ILE A 366 -24.22 -6.83 0.56
C ILE A 366 -24.49 -7.13 -0.91
N GLU A 367 -24.92 -6.11 -1.65
CA GLU A 367 -25.18 -6.19 -3.09
C GLU A 367 -23.99 -5.65 -3.87
N TYR A 368 -23.64 -6.29 -4.99
CA TYR A 368 -22.54 -5.92 -5.88
C TYR A 368 -23.10 -5.44 -7.22
N ALA A 369 -22.84 -4.20 -7.59
CA ALA A 369 -23.35 -3.60 -8.82
C ALA A 369 -22.33 -3.73 -9.95
N ASP A 370 -22.81 -3.89 -11.19
CA ASP A 370 -21.96 -4.01 -12.38
C ASP A 370 -21.44 -2.65 -12.89
N SER A 371 -21.92 -1.55 -12.32
CA SER A 371 -21.51 -0.21 -12.71
C SER A 371 -21.73 0.81 -11.56
N PRO A 372 -21.05 1.98 -11.61
CA PRO A 372 -21.29 3.04 -10.62
C PRO A 372 -22.76 3.43 -10.53
N TYR A 373 -23.43 3.59 -11.67
CA TYR A 373 -24.84 3.94 -11.71
C TYR A 373 -25.77 2.80 -11.26
N GLY A 374 -25.39 1.53 -11.51
CA GLY A 374 -26.10 0.37 -10.98
C GLY A 374 -26.16 0.37 -9.46
N ALA A 375 -25.11 0.85 -8.80
CA ALA A 375 -25.09 0.98 -7.35
C ALA A 375 -26.08 2.03 -6.84
N LEU A 376 -26.36 3.09 -7.62
CA LEU A 376 -27.28 4.18 -7.25
C LEU A 376 -28.75 3.80 -7.39
N LEU A 377 -29.09 2.81 -8.21
CA LEU A 377 -30.47 2.49 -8.57
C LEU A 377 -31.34 2.22 -7.34
N ASN A 378 -32.32 3.09 -7.08
CA ASN A 378 -33.21 3.04 -5.92
C ASN A 378 -32.48 3.04 -4.56
N SER A 379 -31.23 3.50 -4.50
CA SER A 379 -30.52 3.73 -3.24
C SER A 379 -30.99 5.02 -2.58
N ASP A 380 -31.01 5.03 -1.25
CA ASP A 380 -31.47 6.19 -0.50
C ASP A 380 -30.46 7.34 -0.56
N VAL A 381 -29.17 7.05 -0.51
CA VAL A 381 -28.06 8.01 -0.57
C VAL A 381 -26.80 7.35 -1.19
N LEU A 382 -25.81 8.17 -1.56
CA LEU A 382 -24.49 7.74 -2.00
C LEU A 382 -23.43 8.05 -0.94
N MET A 383 -22.56 7.07 -0.62
CA MET A 383 -21.31 7.27 0.08
C MET A 383 -20.12 7.05 -0.87
N ILE A 384 -19.13 7.94 -0.83
CA ILE A 384 -17.90 7.82 -1.62
C ILE A 384 -16.73 7.58 -0.67
N ILE A 385 -16.07 6.44 -0.84
CA ILE A 385 -15.03 5.96 0.08
C ILE A 385 -13.63 5.99 -0.57
N THR A 386 -13.57 5.81 -1.89
CA THR A 386 -12.29 5.82 -2.64
C THR A 386 -12.43 6.74 -3.85
N GLU A 387 -11.38 7.52 -4.13
CA GLU A 387 -11.36 8.57 -5.14
C GLU A 387 -11.00 8.06 -6.56
N TRP A 388 -11.62 6.97 -7.02
CA TRP A 388 -11.41 6.47 -8.38
C TRP A 388 -11.71 7.53 -9.45
N PRO A 389 -10.94 7.59 -10.55
CA PRO A 389 -11.21 8.56 -11.63
C PRO A 389 -12.64 8.49 -12.19
N VAL A 390 -13.22 7.29 -12.27
CA VAL A 390 -14.59 7.09 -12.77
C VAL A 390 -15.65 7.76 -11.91
N PHE A 391 -15.34 8.11 -10.66
CA PHE A 391 -16.24 8.82 -9.75
C PHE A 391 -16.09 10.35 -9.79
N ARG A 392 -15.05 10.88 -10.45
CA ARG A 392 -14.75 12.33 -10.41
C ARG A 392 -15.70 13.18 -11.25
N THR A 393 -16.20 12.65 -12.34
CA THR A 393 -17.04 13.39 -13.29
C THR A 393 -18.25 12.54 -13.70
N PRO A 394 -19.11 12.13 -12.74
CA PRO A 394 -20.34 11.41 -13.09
C PRO A 394 -21.35 12.35 -13.75
N ASP A 395 -22.30 11.78 -14.46
CA ASP A 395 -23.50 12.50 -14.87
C ASP A 395 -24.41 12.68 -13.63
N PHE A 396 -24.39 13.87 -13.04
CA PHE A 396 -25.15 14.18 -11.83
C PHE A 396 -26.67 14.22 -12.08
N GLU A 397 -27.10 14.50 -13.32
CA GLU A 397 -28.52 14.45 -13.66
C GLU A 397 -29.04 13.01 -13.61
N VAL A 398 -28.25 12.08 -14.18
CA VAL A 398 -28.54 10.65 -14.11
C VAL A 398 -28.46 10.15 -12.66
N ALA A 399 -27.39 10.49 -11.95
CA ALA A 399 -27.20 10.10 -10.55
C ALA A 399 -28.38 10.58 -9.67
N GLY A 400 -28.82 11.82 -9.85
CA GLY A 400 -29.95 12.39 -9.10
C GLY A 400 -31.30 11.75 -9.42
N LYS A 401 -31.47 11.16 -10.62
CA LYS A 401 -32.69 10.42 -11.00
C LYS A 401 -32.71 9.00 -10.44
N LEU A 402 -31.51 8.38 -10.25
CA LEU A 402 -31.38 7.03 -9.76
C LEU A 402 -31.48 6.94 -8.24
N LEU A 403 -30.99 7.94 -7.52
CA LEU A 403 -31.09 8.05 -6.08
C LEU A 403 -32.53 8.47 -5.65
N LYS A 404 -32.99 7.89 -4.53
CA LYS A 404 -34.26 8.36 -3.90
C LYS A 404 -34.14 9.77 -3.33
N ASN A 405 -32.96 10.07 -2.74
CA ASN A 405 -32.63 11.39 -2.24
C ASN A 405 -31.34 11.85 -2.93
N LYS A 406 -31.30 13.10 -3.37
CA LYS A 406 -30.08 13.71 -3.91
C LYS A 406 -29.10 14.06 -2.79
N VAL A 407 -28.54 13.03 -2.15
CA VAL A 407 -27.64 13.19 -1.00
C VAL A 407 -26.36 12.37 -1.22
N ILE A 408 -25.23 13.03 -1.02
CA ILE A 408 -23.91 12.44 -1.16
C ILE A 408 -23.10 12.67 0.12
N PHE A 409 -22.53 11.58 0.65
CA PHE A 409 -21.54 11.59 1.74
C PHE A 409 -20.17 11.26 1.15
N ASP A 410 -19.32 12.27 1.01
CA ASP A 410 -18.05 12.16 0.30
C ASP A 410 -16.88 12.16 1.28
N GLY A 411 -16.26 11.01 1.45
CA GLY A 411 -15.08 10.80 2.29
C GLY A 411 -13.76 11.19 1.65
N ARG A 412 -13.77 11.66 0.41
CA ARG A 412 -12.55 11.99 -0.36
C ARG A 412 -12.55 13.40 -0.95
N ASN A 413 -13.58 14.17 -0.67
CA ASN A 413 -13.70 15.56 -1.12
C ASN A 413 -13.54 15.69 -2.65
N LEU A 414 -14.26 14.86 -3.43
CA LEU A 414 -14.15 14.82 -4.88
C LEU A 414 -14.77 16.04 -5.56
N TYR A 415 -15.83 16.59 -4.99
CA TYR A 415 -16.63 17.64 -5.62
C TYR A 415 -16.58 18.95 -4.84
N GLU A 416 -16.85 20.06 -5.51
CA GLU A 416 -16.99 21.35 -4.86
C GLU A 416 -18.39 21.50 -4.25
N PRO A 417 -18.51 21.92 -2.98
CA PRO A 417 -19.81 22.06 -2.32
C PRO A 417 -20.78 22.99 -3.01
N SER A 418 -20.29 24.11 -3.61
CA SER A 418 -21.11 25.06 -4.40
C SER A 418 -21.77 24.37 -5.58
N ASP A 419 -20.98 23.59 -6.35
CA ASP A 419 -21.45 22.91 -7.55
C ASP A 419 -22.55 21.90 -7.20
N MET A 420 -22.33 21.15 -6.11
CA MET A 420 -23.31 20.18 -5.63
C MET A 420 -24.62 20.84 -5.21
N THR A 421 -24.54 22.00 -4.55
CA THR A 421 -25.70 22.77 -4.17
C THR A 421 -26.48 23.27 -5.40
N GLU A 422 -25.77 23.78 -6.42
CA GLU A 422 -26.39 24.23 -7.68
C GLU A 422 -27.13 23.11 -8.43
N LEU A 423 -26.55 21.87 -8.35
CA LEU A 423 -27.15 20.65 -8.91
C LEU A 423 -28.31 20.09 -8.05
N GLY A 424 -28.58 20.70 -6.91
CA GLY A 424 -29.65 20.33 -5.99
C GLY A 424 -29.34 19.11 -5.12
N PHE A 425 -28.06 18.83 -4.88
CA PHE A 425 -27.63 17.79 -3.95
C PHE A 425 -27.38 18.37 -2.55
N VAL A 426 -27.77 17.62 -1.53
CA VAL A 426 -27.24 17.77 -0.18
C VAL A 426 -25.90 17.05 -0.16
N TYR A 427 -24.84 17.78 0.13
CA TYR A 427 -23.49 17.27 0.03
C TYR A 427 -22.74 17.40 1.35
N HIS A 428 -22.34 16.25 1.89
CA HIS A 428 -21.53 16.15 3.10
C HIS A 428 -20.10 15.73 2.70
N SER A 429 -19.13 16.52 3.08
CA SER A 429 -17.70 16.31 2.83
C SER A 429 -16.91 16.47 4.12
N ILE A 430 -15.59 16.29 4.06
CA ILE A 430 -14.71 16.35 5.24
C ILE A 430 -14.06 17.72 5.34
N GLY A 431 -14.38 18.48 6.41
CA GLY A 431 -13.69 19.74 6.73
C GLY A 431 -14.08 20.94 5.86
N ARG A 432 -15.29 20.91 5.26
CA ARG A 432 -15.79 21.99 4.40
C ARG A 432 -17.24 22.33 4.70
#